data_1fbe6954c64710dc0c2b9a31f046565f
#
_entry.id   1fbe6954c64710dc0c2b9a31f046565f
#
_cell.length_a   1.000
_cell.length_b   1.000
_cell.length_c   1.000
_cell.angle_alpha   90.00
_cell.angle_beta   90.00
_cell.angle_gamma   90.00
#
_symmetry.space_group_name_H-M   'P 1'
#
loop_
_entity.id
_entity.type
_entity.pdbx_description
1 polymer ?
#
loop_
_entity_poly.entity_id
_entity_poly.type
_entity_poly.pdbx_seq_one_letter_code
_entity_poly.pdbx_strand_id
1 'polypeptide(L)'
;ARDMQDTFFVSAGHPDPLLLRTHTSSVQVRAMETMKLPIRVICPGRVFRNEAISARAHCIFHQVEGLYIDENVTFADLKQAILLFAREMFGPDTQIRMRPYYFPFTEPSSEIDVSCNICHGKGCNICKGTGWLEIMGCGMVDPNVLEASGIDSRKYSGFAFGMGLERIAMLKWQVNDLRHYFENDLRFLSEFKTSIEV
;
A
#
# COMPACT_ATOMS: atom_id res chain seq x y z
N ALA A 1 -1.78 15.33 1.72
CA ALA A 1 -1.09 14.20 2.38
C ALA A 1 -0.27 14.67 3.59
N ARG A 2 0.43 15.81 3.48
CA ARG A 2 1.30 16.34 4.56
C ARG A 2 0.53 16.57 5.86
N ASP A 3 -0.69 17.06 5.78
CA ASP A 3 -1.52 17.43 6.93
C ASP A 3 -2.44 16.30 7.40
N MET A 4 -2.54 15.22 6.62
CA MET A 4 -3.41 14.08 6.91
C MET A 4 -2.73 12.96 7.69
N GLN A 5 -1.42 13.04 7.87
CA GLN A 5 -0.62 12.00 8.54
C GLN A 5 0.34 12.63 9.51
N ASP A 6 0.51 11.98 10.66
CA ASP A 6 1.52 12.36 11.63
C ASP A 6 2.91 12.26 10.99
N THR A 7 3.54 13.40 10.75
CA THR A 7 4.78 13.51 9.97
C THR A 7 5.94 13.84 10.90
N PHE A 8 7.07 13.15 10.73
CA PHE A 8 8.32 13.56 11.33
C PHE A 8 8.97 14.67 10.52
N PHE A 9 9.19 15.81 11.17
CA PHE A 9 9.97 16.91 10.62
C PHE A 9 11.40 16.87 11.14
N VAL A 10 12.37 17.03 10.25
CA VAL A 10 13.80 17.08 10.61
C VAL A 10 14.21 18.55 10.64
N SER A 11 14.52 19.07 11.83
CA SER A 11 15.06 20.41 12.02
C SER A 11 16.51 20.43 11.57
N ALA A 12 16.77 20.76 10.33
CA ALA A 12 18.12 20.82 9.76
C ALA A 12 18.64 22.24 9.55
N GLY A 13 18.06 23.26 10.20
CA GLY A 13 18.41 24.66 9.96
C GLY A 13 18.08 25.18 8.56
N HIS A 14 17.31 24.43 7.81
CA HIS A 14 16.84 24.79 6.49
C HIS A 14 15.59 25.70 6.59
N PRO A 15 15.45 26.74 5.76
CA PRO A 15 14.28 27.63 5.78
C PRO A 15 12.96 26.87 5.55
N ASP A 16 12.99 25.79 4.75
CA ASP A 16 11.89 24.86 4.61
C ASP A 16 12.18 23.57 5.43
N PRO A 17 11.31 23.20 6.37
CA PRO A 17 11.53 22.00 7.17
C PRO A 17 11.53 20.75 6.30
N LEU A 18 12.62 20.00 6.34
CA LEU A 18 12.69 18.67 5.75
C LEU A 18 11.79 17.72 6.53
N LEU A 19 11.17 16.77 5.84
CA LEU A 19 10.35 15.75 6.43
C LEU A 19 10.80 14.35 6.03
N LEU A 20 10.54 13.37 6.89
CA LEU A 20 10.62 11.97 6.52
C LEU A 20 9.35 11.58 5.76
N ARG A 21 9.50 10.92 4.62
CA ARG A 21 8.35 10.56 3.77
C ARG A 21 7.38 9.63 4.50
N THR A 22 6.10 9.94 4.44
CA THR A 22 5.01 9.18 5.06
C THR A 22 4.43 8.09 4.14
N HIS A 23 4.77 8.15 2.85
CA HIS A 23 4.39 7.19 1.80
C HIS A 23 5.40 7.24 0.64
N THR A 24 5.32 6.26 -0.26
CA THR A 24 6.24 6.16 -1.41
C THR A 24 5.72 6.86 -2.68
N SER A 25 4.60 7.55 -2.63
CA SER A 25 3.98 8.24 -3.79
C SER A 25 4.90 9.30 -4.43
N SER A 26 5.86 9.86 -3.68
CA SER A 26 6.89 10.73 -4.26
C SER A 26 7.73 10.05 -5.34
N VAL A 27 7.86 8.72 -5.29
CA VAL A 27 8.54 7.93 -6.33
C VAL A 27 7.65 7.78 -7.56
N GLN A 28 6.33 7.66 -7.37
CA GLN A 28 5.38 7.62 -8.48
C GLN A 28 5.40 8.92 -9.29
N VAL A 29 5.44 10.08 -8.62
CA VAL A 29 5.55 11.39 -9.29
C VAL A 29 6.82 11.45 -10.12
N ARG A 30 7.98 11.09 -9.57
CA ARG A 30 9.25 11.05 -10.31
C ARG A 30 9.21 10.07 -11.48
N ALA A 31 8.53 8.93 -11.35
CA ALA A 31 8.34 8.00 -12.45
C ALA A 31 7.52 8.64 -13.58
N MET A 32 6.42 9.35 -13.25
CA MET A 32 5.62 10.07 -14.22
C MET A 32 6.40 11.17 -14.95
N GLU A 33 7.28 11.88 -14.25
CA GLU A 33 8.13 12.95 -14.82
C GLU A 33 9.26 12.44 -15.72
N THR A 34 9.73 11.21 -15.51
CA THR A 34 10.98 10.72 -16.13
C THR A 34 10.79 9.54 -17.08
N MET A 35 9.74 8.75 -16.91
CA MET A 35 9.52 7.54 -17.72
C MET A 35 8.65 7.83 -18.94
N LYS A 36 8.83 7.01 -19.95
CA LYS A 36 7.97 7.02 -21.15
C LYS A 36 6.70 6.20 -20.89
N LEU A 37 5.59 6.66 -21.42
CA LEU A 37 4.32 5.92 -21.43
C LEU A 37 4.39 4.70 -22.38
N PRO A 38 3.73 3.59 -22.05
CA PRO A 38 2.99 3.35 -20.80
C PRO A 38 3.90 3.16 -19.58
N ILE A 39 3.44 3.60 -18.40
CA ILE A 39 4.15 3.44 -17.13
C ILE A 39 3.55 2.29 -16.35
N ARG A 40 4.40 1.33 -15.94
CA ARG A 40 4.04 0.20 -15.08
C ARG A 40 5.16 0.01 -14.08
N VAL A 41 4.96 0.49 -12.86
CA VAL A 41 6.01 0.47 -11.83
C VAL A 41 5.46 0.07 -10.48
N ILE A 42 6.30 -0.54 -9.68
CA ILE A 42 6.13 -0.68 -8.24
C ILE A 42 7.18 0.16 -7.52
N CYS A 43 6.79 0.83 -6.47
CA CYS A 43 7.60 1.78 -5.73
C CYS A 43 7.75 1.30 -4.27
N PRO A 44 8.63 0.32 -3.99
CA PRO A 44 8.88 -0.13 -2.63
C PRO A 44 9.74 0.87 -1.88
N GLY A 45 9.53 1.00 -0.59
CA GLY A 45 10.40 1.82 0.25
C GLY A 45 9.96 1.93 1.69
N ARG A 46 10.93 2.33 2.51
CA ARG A 46 10.71 2.64 3.92
C ARG A 46 9.97 3.96 4.05
N VAL A 47 9.00 4.00 4.96
CA VAL A 47 8.18 5.18 5.25
C VAL A 47 8.11 5.41 6.77
N PHE A 48 7.73 6.62 7.17
CA PHE A 48 7.82 7.07 8.53
C PHE A 48 6.53 7.80 8.90
N ARG A 49 5.93 7.41 10.04
CA ARG A 49 4.74 8.09 10.59
C ARG A 49 4.91 8.23 12.09
N ASN A 50 4.60 9.41 12.62
CA ASN A 50 4.69 9.68 14.05
C ASN A 50 3.52 9.03 14.81
N GLU A 51 3.46 7.70 14.77
CA GLU A 51 2.45 6.88 15.40
C GLU A 51 3.05 6.11 16.58
N ALA A 52 2.22 5.83 17.60
CA ALA A 52 2.64 5.00 18.72
C ALA A 52 2.88 3.55 18.28
N ILE A 53 4.02 2.99 18.69
CA ILE A 53 4.35 1.59 18.40
C ILE A 53 3.38 0.66 19.13
N SER A 54 2.80 -0.28 18.41
CA SER A 54 1.84 -1.26 18.92
C SER A 54 1.94 -2.57 18.15
N ALA A 55 1.14 -3.56 18.52
CA ALA A 55 1.03 -4.82 17.76
C ALA A 55 0.53 -4.63 16.30
N ARG A 56 0.05 -3.45 15.93
CA ARG A 56 -0.57 -3.16 14.61
C ARG A 56 -0.01 -1.95 13.90
N ALA A 57 0.82 -1.15 14.55
CA ALA A 57 1.42 0.06 14.01
C ALA A 57 2.88 0.20 14.47
N HIS A 58 3.71 0.75 13.61
CA HIS A 58 5.08 1.10 13.93
C HIS A 58 5.43 2.43 13.25
N CYS A 59 6.24 3.25 13.92
CA CYS A 59 6.65 4.55 13.38
C CYS A 59 7.54 4.46 12.13
N ILE A 60 8.11 3.30 11.88
CA ILE A 60 8.87 2.95 10.68
C ILE A 60 8.25 1.68 10.11
N PHE A 61 7.94 1.66 8.82
CA PHE A 61 7.47 0.46 8.15
C PHE A 61 7.81 0.53 6.65
N HIS A 62 7.51 -0.53 5.91
CA HIS A 62 7.74 -0.58 4.47
C HIS A 62 6.42 -0.53 3.72
N GLN A 63 6.40 0.29 2.69
CA GLN A 63 5.26 0.41 1.79
C GLN A 63 5.65 -0.03 0.39
N VAL A 64 4.73 -0.67 -0.30
CA VAL A 64 4.81 -0.94 -1.73
C VAL A 64 3.64 -0.23 -2.38
N GLU A 65 3.92 0.72 -3.25
CA GLU A 65 2.92 1.34 -4.10
C GLU A 65 3.08 0.89 -5.54
N GLY A 66 1.97 0.77 -6.26
CA GLY A 66 1.95 0.50 -7.69
C GLY A 66 1.33 1.64 -8.46
N LEU A 67 1.84 1.89 -9.66
CA LEU A 67 1.31 2.87 -10.60
C LEU A 67 1.25 2.25 -11.99
N TYR A 68 0.08 2.33 -12.61
CA TYR A 68 -0.12 1.98 -14.01
C TYR A 68 -0.79 3.14 -14.74
N ILE A 69 -0.16 3.62 -15.83
CA ILE A 69 -0.70 4.68 -16.69
C ILE A 69 -0.56 4.23 -18.15
N ASP A 70 -1.67 4.25 -18.86
CA ASP A 70 -1.75 3.92 -20.28
C ASP A 70 -2.98 4.61 -20.90
N GLU A 71 -3.24 4.40 -22.19
CA GLU A 71 -4.48 4.80 -22.82
C GLU A 71 -5.64 3.89 -22.34
N ASN A 72 -6.80 4.50 -22.05
CA ASN A 72 -8.04 3.80 -21.69
C ASN A 72 -7.98 2.88 -20.46
N VAL A 73 -7.12 3.16 -19.48
CA VAL A 73 -7.10 2.43 -18.21
C VAL A 73 -8.36 2.76 -17.40
N THR A 74 -8.99 1.73 -16.86
CA THR A 74 -10.28 1.85 -16.18
C THR A 74 -10.23 1.40 -14.72
N PHE A 75 -11.24 1.75 -13.95
CA PHE A 75 -11.42 1.24 -12.58
C PHE A 75 -11.64 -0.28 -12.54
N ALA A 76 -12.15 -0.87 -13.63
CA ALA A 76 -12.30 -2.32 -13.76
C ALA A 76 -10.93 -3.01 -13.85
N ASP A 77 -9.95 -2.40 -14.53
CA ASP A 77 -8.58 -2.91 -14.62
C ASP A 77 -7.91 -2.89 -13.23
N LEU A 78 -8.08 -1.80 -12.47
CA LEU A 78 -7.64 -1.72 -11.09
C LEU A 78 -8.23 -2.85 -10.24
N LYS A 79 -9.56 -3.03 -10.29
CA LYS A 79 -10.25 -4.08 -9.54
C LYS A 79 -9.74 -5.47 -9.89
N GLN A 80 -9.52 -5.74 -11.18
CA GLN A 80 -9.02 -7.03 -11.65
C GLN A 80 -7.57 -7.27 -11.18
N ALA A 81 -6.70 -6.27 -11.28
CA ALA A 81 -5.31 -6.36 -10.80
C ALA A 81 -5.25 -6.67 -9.29
N ILE A 82 -6.07 -5.98 -8.48
CA ILE A 82 -6.15 -6.21 -7.04
C ILE A 82 -6.71 -7.60 -6.71
N LEU A 83 -7.74 -8.05 -7.42
CA LEU A 83 -8.31 -9.38 -7.21
C LEU A 83 -7.29 -10.49 -7.53
N LEU A 84 -6.53 -10.34 -8.62
CA LEU A 84 -5.45 -11.25 -8.97
C LEU A 84 -4.40 -11.28 -7.87
N PHE A 85 -3.91 -10.12 -7.44
CA PHE A 85 -2.96 -10.01 -6.34
C PHE A 85 -3.47 -10.71 -5.06
N ALA A 86 -4.73 -10.44 -4.67
CA ALA A 86 -5.31 -11.00 -3.45
C ALA A 86 -5.38 -12.55 -3.52
N ARG A 87 -5.74 -13.10 -4.66
CA ARG A 87 -5.82 -14.56 -4.86
C ARG A 87 -4.45 -15.24 -4.87
N GLU A 88 -3.48 -14.63 -5.54
CA GLU A 88 -2.08 -15.13 -5.55
C GLU A 88 -1.44 -15.05 -4.15
N MET A 89 -1.76 -14.02 -3.39
CA MET A 89 -1.17 -13.80 -2.07
C MET A 89 -1.81 -14.65 -0.97
N PHE A 90 -3.16 -14.77 -0.97
CA PHE A 90 -3.94 -15.34 0.13
C PHE A 90 -4.74 -16.59 -0.23
N GLY A 91 -4.71 -17.02 -1.50
CA GLY A 91 -5.38 -18.21 -2.00
C GLY A 91 -6.55 -17.92 -2.95
N PRO A 92 -6.91 -18.90 -3.81
CA PRO A 92 -7.83 -18.71 -4.94
C PRO A 92 -9.27 -18.32 -4.53
N ASP A 93 -9.69 -18.70 -3.34
CA ASP A 93 -11.04 -18.39 -2.83
C ASP A 93 -11.14 -17.00 -2.19
N THR A 94 -10.03 -16.24 -2.15
CA THR A 94 -10.02 -14.90 -1.57
C THR A 94 -10.94 -13.96 -2.34
N GLN A 95 -11.81 -13.29 -1.60
CA GLN A 95 -12.69 -12.27 -2.11
C GLN A 95 -12.17 -10.89 -1.72
N ILE A 96 -12.46 -9.90 -2.53
CA ILE A 96 -12.16 -8.49 -2.23
C ILE A 96 -13.46 -7.70 -2.04
N ARG A 97 -13.39 -6.71 -1.16
CA ARG A 97 -14.41 -5.69 -0.98
C ARG A 97 -13.77 -4.33 -1.12
N MET A 98 -14.30 -3.52 -2.03
CA MET A 98 -13.87 -2.14 -2.24
C MET A 98 -14.82 -1.23 -1.45
N ARG A 99 -14.28 -0.45 -0.52
CA ARG A 99 -15.03 0.55 0.23
C ARG A 99 -14.66 1.94 -0.26
N PRO A 100 -15.61 2.79 -0.65
CA PRO A 100 -15.30 4.17 -1.02
C PRO A 100 -14.51 4.88 0.08
N TYR A 101 -13.48 5.60 -0.33
CA TYR A 101 -12.62 6.37 0.55
C TYR A 101 -12.13 7.63 -0.16
N TYR A 102 -11.43 8.48 0.53
CA TYR A 102 -10.84 9.69 -0.04
C TYR A 102 -9.31 9.67 0.11
N PHE A 103 -8.62 9.83 -1.02
CA PHE A 103 -7.20 10.17 -1.06
C PHE A 103 -7.01 11.40 -1.94
N PRO A 104 -6.12 12.35 -1.58
CA PRO A 104 -6.00 13.64 -2.28
C PRO A 104 -5.39 13.55 -3.69
N PHE A 105 -4.94 12.38 -4.11
CA PHE A 105 -4.26 12.14 -5.38
C PHE A 105 -4.94 11.08 -6.27
N THR A 106 -6.10 10.57 -5.85
CA THR A 106 -6.90 9.61 -6.63
C THR A 106 -8.39 9.95 -6.56
N GLU A 107 -9.11 9.76 -7.68
CA GLU A 107 -10.56 9.92 -7.81
C GLU A 107 -11.10 9.03 -8.94
N PRO A 108 -12.00 8.06 -8.69
CA PRO A 108 -12.47 7.63 -7.37
C PRO A 108 -11.40 6.87 -6.57
N SER A 109 -11.53 6.93 -5.25
CA SER A 109 -10.65 6.25 -4.30
C SER A 109 -11.38 5.16 -3.51
N SER A 110 -10.65 4.14 -3.10
CA SER A 110 -11.20 3.04 -2.30
C SER A 110 -10.16 2.46 -1.34
N GLU A 111 -10.63 1.97 -0.21
CA GLU A 111 -9.90 1.00 0.60
C GLU A 111 -10.32 -0.41 0.22
N ILE A 112 -9.35 -1.33 0.26
CA ILE A 112 -9.55 -2.74 -0.11
C ILE A 112 -9.48 -3.60 1.12
N ASP A 113 -10.54 -4.35 1.35
CA ASP A 113 -10.55 -5.45 2.29
C ASP A 113 -10.50 -6.80 1.54
N VAL A 114 -9.82 -7.76 2.15
CA VAL A 114 -9.88 -9.18 1.74
C VAL A 114 -10.71 -9.99 2.73
N SER A 115 -11.35 -11.04 2.26
CA SER A 115 -12.01 -12.00 3.13
C SER A 115 -10.99 -12.61 4.09
N CYS A 116 -11.33 -12.68 5.37
CA CYS A 116 -10.41 -13.23 6.38
C CYS A 116 -10.15 -14.72 6.11
N ASN A 117 -8.93 -15.05 5.79
CA ASN A 117 -8.48 -16.43 5.50
C ASN A 117 -8.42 -17.31 6.76
N ILE A 118 -8.44 -16.72 7.95
CA ILE A 118 -8.40 -17.46 9.24
C ILE A 118 -9.78 -17.99 9.63
N CYS A 119 -10.81 -17.16 9.49
CA CYS A 119 -12.17 -17.54 9.86
C CYS A 119 -13.10 -17.77 8.66
N HIS A 120 -12.57 -17.68 7.45
CA HIS A 120 -13.33 -17.82 6.20
C HIS A 120 -14.60 -16.97 6.16
N GLY A 121 -14.47 -15.71 6.61
CA GLY A 121 -15.57 -14.74 6.63
C GLY A 121 -16.54 -14.84 7.81
N LYS A 122 -16.41 -15.84 8.70
CA LYS A 122 -17.32 -16.06 9.84
C LYS A 122 -17.15 -15.05 10.98
N GLY A 123 -16.05 -14.34 11.01
CA GLY A 123 -15.66 -13.44 12.08
C GLY A 123 -14.78 -14.12 13.13
N CYS A 124 -13.68 -13.47 13.51
CA CYS A 124 -12.74 -13.90 14.55
C CYS A 124 -12.06 -12.68 15.20
N ASN A 125 -11.25 -12.93 16.21
CA ASN A 125 -10.52 -11.84 16.91
C ASN A 125 -9.59 -11.06 15.99
N ILE A 126 -9.02 -11.68 14.96
CA ILE A 126 -8.10 -11.05 14.02
C ILE A 126 -8.85 -10.02 13.14
N CYS A 127 -9.99 -10.41 12.59
CA CYS A 127 -10.84 -9.51 11.79
C CYS A 127 -11.86 -8.73 12.66
N LYS A 128 -11.76 -8.81 14.00
CA LYS A 128 -12.69 -8.17 14.96
C LYS A 128 -14.16 -8.50 14.70
N GLY A 129 -14.45 -9.75 14.35
CA GLY A 129 -15.81 -10.22 14.08
C GLY A 129 -16.36 -9.84 12.71
N THR A 130 -15.66 -9.04 11.91
CA THR A 130 -16.18 -8.53 10.63
C THR A 130 -16.10 -9.53 9.47
N GLY A 131 -15.20 -10.50 9.54
CA GLY A 131 -14.88 -11.42 8.44
C GLY A 131 -13.99 -10.79 7.35
N TRP A 132 -13.57 -9.52 7.49
CA TRP A 132 -12.81 -8.76 6.51
C TRP A 132 -11.56 -8.12 7.10
N LEU A 133 -10.53 -8.00 6.30
CA LEU A 133 -9.23 -7.44 6.69
C LEU A 133 -8.78 -6.41 5.64
N GLU A 134 -8.63 -5.17 6.06
CA GLU A 134 -8.09 -4.10 5.21
C GLU A 134 -6.63 -4.37 4.88
N ILE A 135 -6.26 -4.24 3.61
CA ILE A 135 -4.91 -4.52 3.12
C ILE A 135 -4.26 -3.35 2.38
N MET A 136 -5.03 -2.49 1.71
CA MET A 136 -4.46 -1.40 0.90
C MET A 136 -5.47 -0.29 0.61
N GLY A 137 -4.95 0.89 0.27
CA GLY A 137 -5.69 1.94 -0.42
C GLY A 137 -5.40 1.93 -1.93
N CYS A 138 -6.36 2.36 -2.73
CA CYS A 138 -6.21 2.45 -4.19
C CYS A 138 -7.15 3.49 -4.81
N GLY A 139 -6.96 3.79 -6.08
CA GLY A 139 -7.86 4.63 -6.85
C GLY A 139 -7.36 4.92 -8.25
N MET A 140 -8.20 5.57 -9.05
CA MET A 140 -7.76 6.15 -10.33
C MET A 140 -6.92 7.38 -10.05
N VAL A 141 -5.82 7.54 -10.77
CA VAL A 141 -4.96 8.72 -10.61
C VAL A 141 -5.75 9.98 -10.99
N ASP A 142 -5.76 10.95 -10.10
CA ASP A 142 -6.45 12.22 -10.35
C ASP A 142 -5.90 12.90 -11.61
N PRO A 143 -6.75 13.37 -12.55
CA PRO A 143 -6.32 14.07 -13.75
C PRO A 143 -5.36 15.24 -13.45
N ASN A 144 -5.55 15.97 -12.35
CA ASN A 144 -4.65 17.05 -11.96
C ASN A 144 -3.24 16.56 -11.61
N VAL A 145 -3.11 15.34 -11.09
CA VAL A 145 -1.80 14.72 -10.81
C VAL A 145 -1.09 14.35 -12.11
N LEU A 146 -1.83 13.84 -13.11
CA LEU A 146 -1.29 13.56 -14.45
C LEU A 146 -0.80 14.84 -15.11
N GLU A 147 -1.63 15.87 -15.16
CA GLU A 147 -1.29 17.17 -15.75
C GLU A 147 -0.10 17.84 -15.06
N ALA A 148 -0.05 17.81 -13.73
CA ALA A 148 1.09 18.34 -12.96
C ALA A 148 2.40 17.59 -13.25
N SER A 149 2.32 16.35 -13.71
CA SER A 149 3.46 15.51 -14.11
C SER A 149 3.75 15.57 -15.63
N GLY A 150 3.06 16.44 -16.38
CA GLY A 150 3.25 16.64 -17.82
C GLY A 150 2.57 15.57 -18.70
N ILE A 151 1.60 14.81 -18.16
CA ILE A 151 0.86 13.77 -18.88
C ILE A 151 -0.54 14.29 -19.26
N ASP A 152 -0.91 14.25 -20.54
CA ASP A 152 -2.23 14.67 -21.02
C ASP A 152 -3.34 13.75 -20.49
N SER A 153 -4.09 14.21 -19.51
CA SER A 153 -5.17 13.46 -18.85
C SER A 153 -6.38 13.18 -19.74
N ARG A 154 -6.49 13.83 -20.90
CA ARG A 154 -7.55 13.56 -21.88
C ARG A 154 -7.23 12.33 -22.73
N LYS A 155 -5.95 11.96 -22.83
CA LYS A 155 -5.47 10.82 -23.59
C LYS A 155 -5.13 9.62 -22.71
N TYR A 156 -4.55 9.88 -21.54
CA TYR A 156 -4.06 8.87 -20.63
C TYR A 156 -4.85 8.87 -19.33
N SER A 157 -5.06 7.68 -18.83
CA SER A 157 -5.63 7.44 -17.50
C SER A 157 -4.76 6.43 -16.77
N GLY A 158 -4.97 6.27 -15.47
CA GLY A 158 -4.18 5.32 -14.71
C GLY A 158 -4.79 5.03 -13.36
N PHE A 159 -4.24 4.02 -12.71
CA PHE A 159 -4.56 3.71 -11.33
C PHE A 159 -3.32 3.59 -10.48
N ALA A 160 -3.50 3.82 -9.18
CA ALA A 160 -2.49 3.59 -8.17
C ALA A 160 -3.05 2.80 -6.99
N PHE A 161 -2.18 2.07 -6.31
CA PHE A 161 -2.50 1.40 -5.05
C PHE A 161 -1.29 1.46 -4.12
N GLY A 162 -1.54 1.34 -2.80
CA GLY A 162 -0.49 1.32 -1.80
C GLY A 162 -0.82 0.39 -0.63
N MET A 163 0.15 -0.44 -0.24
CA MET A 163 0.02 -1.39 0.85
C MET A 163 1.23 -1.38 1.78
N GLY A 164 0.99 -1.60 3.07
CA GLY A 164 2.04 -1.85 4.05
C GLY A 164 2.55 -3.29 3.93
N LEU A 165 3.86 -3.46 3.69
CA LEU A 165 4.47 -4.78 3.50
C LEU A 165 4.30 -5.67 4.73
N GLU A 166 4.54 -5.10 5.92
CA GLU A 166 4.38 -5.83 7.19
C GLU A 166 2.94 -6.30 7.39
N ARG A 167 1.95 -5.48 6.97
CA ARG A 167 0.55 -5.87 7.08
C ARG A 167 0.21 -7.06 6.22
N ILE A 168 0.71 -7.09 4.97
CA ILE A 168 0.56 -8.24 4.06
C ILE A 168 1.26 -9.47 4.63
N ALA A 169 2.49 -9.31 5.13
CA ALA A 169 3.27 -10.37 5.74
C ALA A 169 2.57 -10.95 6.98
N MET A 170 2.06 -10.12 7.88
CA MET A 170 1.28 -10.54 9.04
C MET A 170 0.10 -11.43 8.65
N LEU A 171 -0.64 -11.04 7.62
CA LEU A 171 -1.81 -11.79 7.16
C LEU A 171 -1.41 -13.10 6.49
N LYS A 172 -0.34 -13.09 5.69
CA LYS A 172 0.14 -14.28 4.96
C LYS A 172 0.69 -15.34 5.90
N TRP A 173 1.47 -14.94 6.88
CA TRP A 173 2.16 -15.85 7.81
C TRP A 173 1.53 -15.89 9.21
N GLN A 174 0.35 -15.27 9.39
CA GLN A 174 -0.41 -15.29 10.64
C GLN A 174 0.38 -14.76 11.85
N VAL A 175 1.25 -13.78 11.62
CA VAL A 175 1.99 -13.09 12.68
C VAL A 175 1.05 -12.11 13.38
N ASN A 176 0.93 -12.24 14.70
CA ASN A 176 -0.06 -11.49 15.49
C ASN A 176 0.43 -10.11 15.94
N ASP A 177 1.73 -9.87 15.89
CA ASP A 177 2.36 -8.66 16.42
C ASP A 177 3.43 -8.16 15.44
N LEU A 178 3.19 -6.96 14.92
CA LEU A 178 4.05 -6.30 13.96
C LEU A 178 5.45 -6.01 14.52
N ARG A 179 5.59 -5.82 15.83
CA ARG A 179 6.87 -5.53 16.49
C ARG A 179 7.90 -6.63 16.28
N HIS A 180 7.49 -7.88 16.13
CA HIS A 180 8.40 -9.00 15.85
C HIS A 180 9.26 -8.82 14.60
N TYR A 181 8.77 -8.09 13.59
CA TYR A 181 9.56 -7.77 12.39
C TYR A 181 10.71 -6.80 12.65
N PHE A 182 10.71 -6.12 13.81
CA PHE A 182 11.68 -5.07 14.15
C PHE A 182 12.55 -5.42 15.36
N GLU A 183 12.22 -6.47 16.12
CA GLU A 183 12.94 -6.88 17.33
C GLU A 183 14.19 -7.71 17.03
N ASN A 184 14.35 -8.21 15.82
CA ASN A 184 15.45 -9.06 15.40
C ASN A 184 15.65 -10.31 16.30
N ASP A 185 14.55 -10.89 16.81
CA ASP A 185 14.58 -12.09 17.64
C ASP A 185 14.89 -13.31 16.74
N LEU A 186 16.01 -13.99 16.99
CA LEU A 186 16.45 -15.15 16.22
C LEU A 186 15.46 -16.32 16.27
N ARG A 187 14.69 -16.46 17.35
CA ARG A 187 13.65 -17.50 17.48
C ARG A 187 12.53 -17.25 16.48
N PHE A 188 12.07 -16.00 16.41
CA PHE A 188 11.06 -15.58 15.42
C PHE A 188 11.59 -15.76 13.99
N LEU A 189 12.80 -15.30 13.72
CA LEU A 189 13.39 -15.39 12.38
C LEU A 189 13.58 -16.84 11.94
N SER A 190 13.87 -17.76 12.87
CA SER A 190 14.06 -19.18 12.57
C SER A 190 12.75 -19.93 12.20
N GLU A 191 11.59 -19.35 12.46
CA GLU A 191 10.29 -19.91 12.04
C GLU A 191 10.09 -19.82 10.51
N PHE A 192 10.78 -18.89 9.85
CA PHE A 192 10.73 -18.71 8.41
C PHE A 192 11.86 -19.48 7.74
N LYS A 193 11.55 -20.67 7.27
CA LYS A 193 12.52 -21.46 6.48
C LYS A 193 12.70 -20.78 5.12
N THR A 194 13.91 -20.39 4.81
CA THR A 194 14.25 -19.93 3.47
C THR A 194 14.23 -21.15 2.54
N SER A 195 13.34 -21.15 1.56
CA SER A 195 13.34 -22.11 0.45
C SER A 195 14.37 -21.74 -0.63
N ILE A 196 15.47 -21.11 -0.24
CA ILE A 196 16.61 -20.93 -1.14
C ILE A 196 17.41 -22.24 -1.01
N GLU A 197 17.01 -23.23 -1.80
CA GLU A 197 17.95 -24.28 -2.20
C GLU A 197 19.00 -23.61 -3.10
N VAL A 198 20.25 -23.57 -2.62
CA VAL A 198 21.43 -23.12 -3.38
C VAL A 198 21.83 -24.24 -4.31
#